data_4d9be9c9ff5bf883c1574c7423d584a6
#
_entry.id   4d9be9c9ff5bf883c1574c7423d584a6
#
_cell.length_a   1.000
_cell.length_b   1.000
_cell.length_c   1.000
_cell.angle_alpha   90.00
_cell.angle_beta   90.00
_cell.angle_gamma   90.00
#
_symmetry.space_group_name_H-M   'P 1'
#
loop_
_entity.id
_entity.type
_entity.pdbx_description
1 polymer ?
#
loop_
_entity_poly.entity_id
_entity_poly.type
_entity_poly.pdbx_seq_one_letter_code
_entity_poly.pdbx_strand_id
1 'polypeptide(L)' 'MEEYEQTSTVNKLIVLYVLEQIEIPLTEQSIVDICHGKNNWIKNYMDCKETIYNLVDAGFIYKTNGNSEEDRYTI' A
#
# COMPACT_ATOMS: atom_id res chain seq x y z
N MET A 1 -7.74 -18.59 -11.04
CA MET A 1 -8.44 -18.67 -10.02
C MET A 1 -7.75 -18.50 -8.77
N GLU A 2 -7.11 -19.45 -8.27
CA GLU A 2 -6.37 -19.29 -7.07
C GLU A 2 -5.32 -18.27 -7.21
N GLU A 3 -4.76 -18.22 -8.42
CA GLU A 3 -3.75 -17.29 -8.71
C GLU A 3 -4.17 -15.88 -8.45
N TYR A 4 -5.41 -15.61 -8.79
CA TYR A 4 -5.96 -14.28 -8.66
C TYR A 4 -6.08 -13.89 -7.19
N GLU A 5 -6.57 -14.80 -6.37
CA GLU A 5 -6.68 -14.54 -4.96
C GLU A 5 -5.33 -14.41 -4.30
N GLN A 6 -4.39 -15.23 -4.74
CA GLN A 6 -3.05 -15.16 -4.23
C GLN A 6 -2.42 -13.81 -4.52
N THR A 7 -2.68 -13.29 -5.70
CA THR A 7 -2.13 -12.00 -6.06
C THR A 7 -2.61 -10.91 -5.13
N SER A 8 -3.88 -10.94 -4.78
CA SER A 8 -4.42 -9.95 -3.87
C SER A 8 -3.76 -10.03 -2.50
N THR A 9 -3.57 -11.24 -1.99
CA THR A 9 -2.92 -11.44 -0.72
C THR A 9 -1.47 -10.98 -0.76
N VAL A 10 -0.78 -11.32 -1.81
CA VAL A 10 0.63 -10.94 -1.97
C VAL A 10 0.75 -9.43 -2.02
N ASN A 11 -0.16 -8.77 -2.73
CA ASN A 11 -0.13 -7.30 -2.81
C ASN A 11 -0.25 -6.68 -1.43
N LYS A 12 -1.14 -7.21 -0.60
CA LYS A 12 -1.29 -6.70 0.75
C LYS A 12 -0.03 -6.87 1.56
N LEU A 13 0.61 -8.02 1.43
CA LEU A 13 1.85 -8.27 2.16
C LEU A 13 2.95 -7.34 1.70
N ILE A 14 3.00 -7.04 0.42
CA ILE A 14 4.03 -6.15 -0.11
C ILE A 14 3.86 -4.75 0.48
N VAL A 15 2.65 -4.24 0.49
CA VAL A 15 2.41 -2.90 1.02
C VAL A 15 2.73 -2.85 2.51
N LEU A 16 2.31 -3.86 3.25
CA LEU A 16 2.60 -3.92 4.68
C LEU A 16 4.10 -3.98 4.93
N TYR A 17 4.81 -4.75 4.13
CA TYR A 17 6.25 -4.87 4.27
C TYR A 17 6.92 -3.51 4.05
N VAL A 18 6.52 -2.80 3.01
CA VAL A 18 7.11 -1.51 2.70
C VAL A 18 6.90 -0.54 3.85
N LEU A 19 5.67 -0.49 4.37
CA LEU A 19 5.37 0.44 5.45
C LEU A 19 6.12 0.09 6.71
N GLU A 20 6.28 -1.20 6.97
CA GLU A 20 7.01 -1.63 8.14
C GLU A 20 8.48 -1.27 8.05
N GLN A 21 9.07 -1.45 6.88
CA GLN A 21 10.48 -1.20 6.71
C GLN A 21 10.84 0.29 6.80
N ILE A 22 9.97 1.12 6.26
CA ILE A 22 10.29 2.55 6.18
C ILE A 22 10.03 3.26 7.50
N GLU A 23 8.99 2.85 8.23
CA GLU A 23 8.74 3.35 9.58
C GLU A 23 8.29 4.81 9.67
N ILE A 24 8.07 5.47 8.56
CA ILE A 24 7.48 6.79 8.58
C ILE A 24 6.23 6.75 7.71
N PRO A 25 5.26 7.63 7.99
CA PRO A 25 4.06 7.65 7.16
C PRO A 25 4.40 8.03 5.73
N LEU A 26 3.78 7.34 4.78
CA LEU A 26 4.00 7.58 3.36
C LEU A 26 2.71 7.97 2.69
N THR A 27 2.81 8.86 1.71
CA THR A 27 1.66 9.20 0.90
C THR A 27 1.30 8.03 0.00
N GLU A 28 0.08 8.05 -0.51
CA GLU A 28 -0.34 7.03 -1.45
C GLU A 28 0.59 6.99 -2.65
N GLN A 29 0.96 8.17 -3.15
CA GLN A 29 1.83 8.24 -4.30
C GLN A 29 3.18 7.59 -4.02
N SER A 30 3.73 7.82 -2.85
CA SER A 30 5.01 7.22 -2.49
C SER A 30 4.93 5.70 -2.42
N ILE A 31 3.86 5.19 -1.84
CA ILE A 31 3.66 3.75 -1.75
C ILE A 31 3.54 3.15 -3.15
N VAL A 32 2.74 3.78 -3.99
CA VAL A 32 2.55 3.31 -5.36
C VAL A 32 3.86 3.37 -6.12
N ASP A 33 4.63 4.43 -5.91
CA ASP A 33 5.90 4.60 -6.59
C ASP A 33 6.87 3.47 -6.23
N ILE A 34 6.91 3.11 -4.97
CA ILE A 34 7.80 2.06 -4.52
C ILE A 34 7.33 0.69 -5.01
N CYS A 35 6.06 0.40 -4.81
CA CYS A 35 5.55 -0.93 -5.09
C CYS A 35 5.32 -1.18 -6.57
N HIS A 36 4.89 -0.17 -7.30
CA HIS A 36 4.56 -0.33 -8.71
C HIS A 36 5.63 0.29 -9.62
N GLY A 37 6.03 1.51 -9.30
CA GLY A 37 6.92 2.24 -10.20
C GLY A 37 8.35 1.73 -10.20
N LYS A 38 8.98 1.69 -9.05
CA LYS A 38 10.39 1.35 -8.99
C LYS A 38 10.65 -0.14 -9.05
N ASN A 39 9.91 -0.90 -8.27
CA ASN A 39 10.20 -2.32 -8.13
C ASN A 39 9.28 -3.21 -8.93
N ASN A 40 8.17 -2.64 -9.38
CA ASN A 40 7.21 -3.40 -10.16
C ASN A 40 6.74 -4.66 -9.44
N TRP A 41 6.68 -4.60 -8.12
CA TRP A 41 6.21 -5.74 -7.33
C TRP A 41 4.73 -5.94 -7.51
N ILE A 42 3.97 -4.84 -7.60
CA ILE A 42 2.55 -4.88 -7.91
C ILE A 42 2.41 -4.31 -9.31
N LYS A 43 2.03 -5.18 -10.23
CA LYS A 43 2.11 -4.81 -11.64
C LYS A 43 1.00 -3.91 -12.12
N ASN A 44 -0.13 -3.92 -11.44
CA ASN A 44 -1.27 -3.13 -11.85
C ASN A 44 -1.41 -1.93 -10.92
N TYR A 45 -1.41 -0.74 -11.51
CA TYR A 45 -1.50 0.50 -10.74
C TYR A 45 -2.77 0.55 -9.90
N MET A 46 -3.90 0.18 -10.49
CA MET A 46 -5.17 0.22 -9.77
C MET A 46 -5.20 -0.80 -8.64
N ASP A 47 -4.59 -1.95 -8.86
CA ASP A 47 -4.51 -2.96 -7.82
C ASP A 47 -3.73 -2.43 -6.63
N CYS A 48 -2.68 -1.68 -6.88
CA CYS A 48 -1.88 -1.11 -5.82
C CYS A 48 -2.71 -0.14 -4.98
N LYS A 49 -3.47 0.72 -5.63
CA LYS A 49 -4.31 1.67 -4.92
C LYS A 49 -5.41 0.96 -4.13
N GLU A 50 -6.04 -0.03 -4.74
CA GLU A 50 -7.07 -0.78 -4.06
C GLU A 50 -6.53 -1.51 -2.85
N THR A 51 -5.31 -2.02 -2.96
CA THR A 51 -4.69 -2.71 -1.85
C THR A 51 -4.52 -1.78 -0.66
N ILE A 52 -4.09 -0.56 -0.90
CA ILE A 52 -3.93 0.42 0.16
C ILE A 52 -5.27 0.67 0.83
N TYR A 53 -6.31 0.90 0.05
CA TYR A 53 -7.63 1.19 0.61
C TYR A 53 -8.18 0.01 1.38
N ASN A 54 -7.96 -1.20 0.87
CA ASN A 54 -8.43 -2.40 1.55
C ASN A 54 -7.74 -2.59 2.89
N LEU A 55 -6.46 -2.27 2.97
CA LEU A 55 -5.72 -2.40 4.22
C LEU A 55 -6.20 -1.40 5.26
N VAL A 56 -6.52 -0.20 4.82
CA VAL A 56 -7.08 0.80 5.72
C VAL A 56 -8.44 0.33 6.23
N ASP A 57 -9.25 -0.15 5.32
CA ASP A 57 -10.60 -0.59 5.65
C ASP A 57 -10.59 -1.75 6.63
N ALA A 58 -9.61 -2.63 6.49
CA ALA A 58 -9.49 -3.79 7.37
C ALA A 58 -8.78 -3.49 8.67
N GLY A 59 -8.23 -2.28 8.82
CA GLY A 59 -7.60 -1.90 10.07
C GLY A 59 -6.14 -2.27 10.19
N PHE A 60 -5.52 -2.71 9.11
CA PHE A 60 -4.10 -3.07 9.15
C PHE A 60 -3.19 -1.87 9.07
N ILE A 61 -3.64 -0.81 8.43
CA ILE A 61 -2.87 0.42 8.36
C ILE A 61 -3.81 1.59 8.63
N TYR A 62 -3.23 2.71 8.96
CA TYR A 62 -4.00 3.88 9.34
C TYR A 62 -3.70 5.03 8.41
N LYS A 63 -4.73 5.79 8.10
CA LYS A 63 -4.58 7.00 7.32
C LYS A 63 -4.44 8.18 8.28
N THR A 64 -3.38 8.94 8.10
CA THR A 64 -3.13 10.09 8.94
C THR A 64 -2.87 11.30 8.07
N ASN A 65 -3.35 12.44 8.52
CA ASN A 65 -3.18 13.65 7.75
C ASN A 65 -2.25 14.62 8.47
N GLY A 66 -2.33 14.68 9.78
CA GLY A 66 -1.51 15.59 10.54
C GLY A 66 -1.70 17.01 10.07
N ASN A 67 -0.60 17.68 9.79
CA ASN A 67 -0.64 19.04 9.29
C ASN A 67 -0.45 19.10 7.80
N SER A 68 -0.40 17.96 7.15
CA SER A 68 -0.16 17.90 5.72
C SER A 68 -1.45 17.99 4.95
N GLU A 69 -1.39 18.48 3.73
CA GLU A 69 -2.55 18.50 2.87
C GLU A 69 -2.81 17.14 2.26
N GLU A 70 -1.83 16.26 2.31
CA GLU A 70 -1.94 14.93 1.73
C GLU A 70 -2.08 13.90 2.81
N ASP A 71 -2.96 12.94 2.58
CA ASP A 71 -3.09 11.82 3.49
C ASP A 71 -1.85 10.95 3.42
N ARG A 72 -1.45 10.45 4.57
CA ARG A 72 -0.33 9.53 4.65
C ARG A 72 -0.78 8.27 5.35
N TYR A 73 -0.06 7.19 5.09
CA TYR A 73 -0.44 5.88 5.61
C TYR A 73 0.70 5.29 6.41
N THR A 74 0.35 4.62 7.52
CA THR A 74 1.34 4.03 8.40
C THR A 74 0.72 2.82 9.10
N ILE A 75 1.58 1.99 9.64
CA ILE A 75 1.11 0.84 10.43
C ILE A 75 0.78 1.25 11.84
#